data_baea8b2c9bb6866909583de2ad570dd6
#
_entry.id   baea8b2c9bb6866909583de2ad570dd6
#
_cell.length_a   1.000
_cell.length_b   1.000
_cell.length_c   1.000
_cell.angle_alpha   90.00
_cell.angle_beta   90.00
_cell.angle_gamma   90.00
#
_symmetry.space_group_name_H-M   'P 1'
#
loop_
_entity.id
_entity.type
_entity.pdbx_description
1 polymer ?
#
loop_
_entity_poly.entity_id
_entity_poly.type
_entity_poly.pdbx_seq_one_letter_code
_entity_poly.pdbx_strand_id
1 'polypeptide(L)'
;MSCLRIQAWWVWLAVGLLAGLAIGGLVPDTPLHAFATDRVDNIALATGPVDWQEGIEAMYFLDFDTGSLKAAVVSNATKGFQAYYAVNIRADLMAAAQRAGVQLPSQPRYMMVTGLVDIRRGGASQKLPARGAIYVAEANTGIVLVYVIPWSPQAHASNQPVVDSLVLWASDRF
;
A
#
# COMPACT_ATOMS: atom_id res chain seq x y z
N MET A 1 7.41 58.65 -27.59
CA MET A 1 7.08 58.16 -26.24
C MET A 1 6.62 56.67 -26.19
N SER A 2 6.77 55.89 -27.26
CA SER A 2 6.28 54.48 -27.31
C SER A 2 7.31 53.39 -26.97
N CYS A 3 8.60 53.67 -27.03
CA CYS A 3 9.64 52.67 -26.72
C CYS A 3 9.78 52.30 -25.22
N LEU A 4 9.47 53.19 -24.28
CA LEU A 4 9.56 52.93 -22.85
C LEU A 4 8.47 51.93 -22.35
N ARG A 5 7.32 51.84 -23.02
CA ARG A 5 6.24 50.94 -22.59
C ARG A 5 6.53 49.46 -22.93
N ILE A 6 7.24 49.22 -24.05
CA ILE A 6 7.60 47.87 -24.46
C ILE A 6 8.69 47.28 -23.54
N GLN A 7 9.65 48.11 -23.07
CA GLN A 7 10.67 47.64 -22.13
C GLN A 7 10.13 47.28 -20.76
N ALA A 8 9.12 47.99 -20.27
CA ALA A 8 8.50 47.68 -18.98
C ALA A 8 7.79 46.33 -18.97
N TRP A 9 7.19 45.91 -20.07
CA TRP A 9 6.52 44.63 -20.16
C TRP A 9 7.44 43.45 -20.08
N TRP A 10 8.61 43.52 -20.71
CA TRP A 10 9.64 42.47 -20.61
C TRP A 10 10.19 42.31 -19.21
N VAL A 11 10.29 43.41 -18.46
CA VAL A 11 10.70 43.37 -17.05
C VAL A 11 9.68 42.63 -16.19
N TRP A 12 8.39 42.89 -16.37
CA TRP A 12 7.34 42.18 -15.64
C TRP A 12 7.24 40.69 -15.99
N LEU A 13 7.48 40.34 -17.27
CA LEU A 13 7.57 38.95 -17.69
C LEU A 13 8.79 38.24 -17.07
N ALA A 14 9.92 38.86 -17.01
CA ALA A 14 11.12 38.32 -16.39
C ALA A 14 10.94 38.14 -14.88
N VAL A 15 10.35 39.11 -14.19
CA VAL A 15 10.03 39.00 -12.75
C VAL A 15 9.02 37.90 -12.49
N GLY A 16 7.97 37.77 -13.29
CA GLY A 16 7.00 36.70 -13.16
C GLY A 16 7.59 35.31 -13.38
N LEU A 17 8.50 35.16 -14.36
CA LEU A 17 9.20 33.91 -14.65
C LEU A 17 10.13 33.51 -13.49
N LEU A 18 10.91 34.47 -12.97
CA LEU A 18 11.79 34.24 -11.82
C LEU A 18 11.03 33.92 -10.55
N ALA A 19 9.92 34.61 -10.29
CA ALA A 19 9.04 34.31 -9.15
C ALA A 19 8.39 32.91 -9.29
N GLY A 20 7.95 32.54 -10.49
CA GLY A 20 7.39 31.22 -10.77
C GLY A 20 8.41 30.10 -10.57
N LEU A 21 9.67 30.28 -11.02
CA LEU A 21 10.76 29.32 -10.80
C LEU A 21 11.14 29.21 -9.32
N ALA A 22 11.16 30.34 -8.59
CA ALA A 22 11.45 30.32 -7.15
C ALA A 22 10.36 29.62 -6.35
N ILE A 23 9.09 29.84 -6.68
CA ILE A 23 7.96 29.17 -6.00
C ILE A 23 7.91 27.69 -6.40
N GLY A 24 8.14 27.35 -7.69
CA GLY A 24 8.16 25.97 -8.17
C GLY A 24 9.28 25.14 -7.54
N GLY A 25 10.44 25.74 -7.25
CA GLY A 25 11.55 25.06 -6.58
C GLY A 25 11.35 24.89 -5.07
N LEU A 26 10.36 25.57 -4.46
CA LEU A 26 10.03 25.43 -3.03
C LEU A 26 8.92 24.40 -2.77
N VAL A 27 8.26 23.90 -3.83
CA VAL A 27 7.29 22.81 -3.68
C VAL A 27 8.08 21.52 -3.41
N PRO A 28 7.95 20.90 -2.24
CA PRO A 28 8.62 19.64 -1.98
C PRO A 28 8.14 18.61 -2.99
N ASP A 29 9.08 17.95 -3.67
CA ASP A 29 8.80 16.78 -4.50
C ASP A 29 8.21 15.69 -3.62
N THR A 30 6.89 15.65 -3.52
CA THR A 30 6.21 14.49 -2.94
C THR A 30 6.32 13.36 -3.96
N PRO A 31 7.06 12.29 -3.67
CA PRO A 31 7.14 11.17 -4.60
C PRO A 31 5.74 10.64 -4.86
N LEU A 32 5.33 10.63 -6.13
CA LEU A 32 4.08 10.01 -6.55
C LEU A 32 4.28 8.50 -6.46
N HIS A 33 3.69 7.88 -5.44
CA HIS A 33 3.66 6.43 -5.34
C HIS A 33 2.44 5.90 -6.09
N ALA A 34 2.70 5.20 -7.18
CA ALA A 34 1.68 4.48 -7.91
C ALA A 34 1.60 3.04 -7.37
N PHE A 35 0.46 2.67 -6.82
CA PHE A 35 0.17 1.28 -6.45
C PHE A 35 -0.46 0.59 -7.66
N ALA A 36 0.12 -0.53 -8.07
CA ALA A 36 -0.36 -1.32 -9.17
C ALA A 36 -1.04 -2.59 -8.65
N THR A 37 -2.17 -2.92 -9.24
CA THR A 37 -2.84 -4.22 -9.05
C THR A 37 -3.14 -4.78 -10.43
N ASP A 38 -2.73 -6.01 -10.67
CA ASP A 38 -3.02 -6.77 -11.88
C ASP A 38 -3.68 -8.10 -11.53
N ARG A 39 -4.46 -8.63 -12.43
CA ARG A 39 -5.20 -9.86 -12.24
C ARG A 39 -5.16 -10.71 -13.50
N VAL A 40 -4.81 -11.98 -13.31
CA VAL A 40 -4.87 -13.01 -14.36
C VAL A 40 -5.60 -14.23 -13.79
N ASP A 41 -6.72 -14.59 -14.39
CA ASP A 41 -7.56 -15.75 -13.99
C ASP A 41 -7.88 -15.75 -12.48
N ASN A 42 -7.26 -16.67 -11.74
CA ASN A 42 -7.49 -16.90 -10.32
C ASN A 42 -6.41 -16.29 -9.42
N ILE A 43 -5.60 -15.39 -9.95
CA ILE A 43 -4.49 -14.77 -9.23
C ILE A 43 -4.60 -13.25 -9.33
N ALA A 44 -4.37 -12.56 -8.22
CA ALA A 44 -4.13 -11.13 -8.20
C ALA A 44 -2.72 -10.84 -7.64
N LEU A 45 -2.05 -9.91 -8.30
CA LEU A 45 -0.76 -9.37 -7.88
C LEU A 45 -0.91 -7.88 -7.64
N ALA A 46 -0.37 -7.39 -6.52
CA ALA A 46 -0.35 -5.97 -6.21
C ALA A 46 0.97 -5.59 -5.55
N THR A 47 1.32 -4.31 -5.59
CA THR A 47 2.38 -3.73 -4.77
C THR A 47 1.79 -2.72 -3.80
N GLY A 48 2.48 -2.46 -2.70
CA GLY A 48 2.04 -1.46 -1.74
C GLY A 48 3.09 -1.17 -0.68
N PRO A 49 2.95 -0.03 0.02
CA PRO A 49 3.96 0.46 0.95
C PRO A 49 4.03 -0.41 2.19
N VAL A 50 5.24 -0.61 2.68
CA VAL A 50 5.55 -1.21 3.98
C VAL A 50 6.11 -0.15 4.90
N ASP A 51 7.14 0.55 4.45
CA ASP A 51 7.71 1.70 5.13
C ASP A 51 7.86 2.87 4.14
N TRP A 52 7.01 3.87 4.33
CA TRP A 52 6.99 5.05 3.48
C TRP A 52 8.25 5.91 3.61
N GLN A 53 8.83 6.00 4.80
CA GLN A 53 9.99 6.86 5.03
C GLN A 53 11.24 6.29 4.37
N GLU A 54 11.35 4.97 4.31
CA GLU A 54 12.47 4.28 3.69
C GLU A 54 12.19 3.86 2.23
N GLY A 55 10.99 4.14 1.72
CA GLY A 55 10.61 3.76 0.35
C GLY A 55 10.51 2.26 0.14
N ILE A 56 10.16 1.50 1.20
CA ILE A 56 10.07 0.05 1.16
C ILE A 56 8.67 -0.36 0.75
N GLU A 57 8.59 -1.21 -0.27
CA GLU A 57 7.35 -1.80 -0.76
C GLU A 57 7.36 -3.32 -0.62
N ALA A 58 6.17 -3.89 -0.50
CA ALA A 58 5.94 -5.32 -0.62
C ALA A 58 5.19 -5.65 -1.90
N MET A 59 5.45 -6.83 -2.41
CA MET A 59 4.62 -7.50 -3.40
C MET A 59 3.59 -8.35 -2.66
N TYR A 60 2.34 -8.29 -3.08
CA TYR A 60 1.23 -9.09 -2.56
C TYR A 60 0.68 -10.00 -3.64
N PHE A 61 0.44 -11.24 -3.29
CA PHE A 61 -0.05 -12.28 -4.19
C PHE A 61 -1.25 -12.98 -3.54
N LEU A 62 -2.40 -12.94 -4.18
CA LEU A 62 -3.62 -13.62 -3.74
C LEU A 62 -4.02 -14.68 -4.75
N ASP A 63 -4.06 -15.91 -4.30
CA ASP A 63 -4.61 -17.06 -5.03
C ASP A 63 -6.08 -17.23 -4.64
N PHE A 64 -6.99 -17.04 -5.58
CA PHE A 64 -8.43 -17.10 -5.34
C PHE A 64 -8.94 -18.52 -5.10
N ASP A 65 -8.29 -19.54 -5.69
CA ASP A 65 -8.71 -20.93 -5.56
C ASP A 65 -8.44 -21.47 -4.16
N THR A 66 -7.29 -21.10 -3.59
CA THR A 66 -6.89 -21.56 -2.26
C THR A 66 -7.24 -20.57 -1.15
N GLY A 67 -7.49 -19.31 -1.49
CA GLY A 67 -7.60 -18.20 -0.55
C GLY A 67 -6.29 -17.85 0.14
N SER A 68 -5.15 -18.19 -0.47
CA SER A 68 -3.82 -17.90 0.07
C SER A 68 -3.40 -16.49 -0.31
N LEU A 69 -3.30 -15.60 0.68
CA LEU A 69 -2.71 -14.28 0.54
C LEU A 69 -1.28 -14.32 1.06
N LYS A 70 -0.33 -13.93 0.20
CA LYS A 70 1.11 -13.89 0.49
C LYS A 70 1.64 -12.48 0.27
N ALA A 71 2.61 -12.09 1.08
CA ALA A 71 3.36 -10.85 0.88
C ALA A 71 4.87 -11.14 0.97
N ALA A 72 5.65 -10.42 0.17
CA ALA A 72 7.10 -10.53 0.17
C ALA A 72 7.74 -9.16 0.01
N VAL A 73 8.83 -8.92 0.76
CA VAL A 73 9.59 -7.66 0.75
C VAL A 73 10.99 -7.92 0.22
N VAL A 74 11.42 -7.08 -0.74
CA VAL A 74 12.75 -7.15 -1.34
C VAL A 74 13.75 -6.41 -0.46
N SER A 75 14.94 -6.99 -0.31
CA SER A 75 16.09 -6.33 0.32
C SER A 75 17.12 -5.92 -0.72
N ASN A 76 17.55 -4.66 -0.65
CA ASN A 76 18.66 -4.14 -1.46
C ASN A 76 20.00 -4.82 -1.16
N ALA A 77 20.22 -5.22 0.09
CA ALA A 77 21.47 -5.82 0.52
C ALA A 77 21.64 -7.25 -0.01
N THR A 78 20.58 -8.06 0.06
CA THR A 78 20.61 -9.47 -0.39
C THR A 78 20.24 -9.62 -1.85
N LYS A 79 19.72 -8.58 -2.51
CA LYS A 79 19.19 -8.59 -3.89
C LYS A 79 18.15 -9.69 -4.10
N GLY A 80 17.34 -9.96 -3.07
CA GLY A 80 16.31 -11.00 -3.07
C GLY A 80 15.19 -10.69 -2.09
N PHE A 81 14.20 -11.55 -2.04
CA PHE A 81 13.15 -11.46 -1.04
C PHE A 81 13.68 -11.87 0.32
N GLN A 82 13.49 -10.99 1.31
CA GLN A 82 14.00 -11.17 2.66
C GLN A 82 12.91 -11.48 3.67
N ALA A 83 11.74 -10.88 3.51
CA ALA A 83 10.61 -11.09 4.40
C ALA A 83 9.43 -11.69 3.65
N TYR A 84 8.81 -12.71 4.24
CA TYR A 84 7.66 -13.41 3.73
C TYR A 84 6.55 -13.43 4.76
N TYR A 85 5.34 -13.13 4.33
CA TYR A 85 4.15 -13.16 5.16
C TYR A 85 3.06 -13.91 4.43
N ALA A 86 2.25 -14.68 5.16
CA ALA A 86 1.15 -15.42 4.55
C ALA A 86 -0.05 -15.53 5.49
N VAL A 87 -1.25 -15.63 4.90
CA VAL A 87 -2.49 -15.96 5.62
C VAL A 87 -3.46 -16.64 4.66
N ASN A 88 -4.35 -17.48 5.19
CA ASN A 88 -5.49 -17.97 4.42
C ASN A 88 -6.73 -17.13 4.77
N ILE A 89 -7.20 -16.35 3.80
CA ILE A 89 -8.31 -15.42 3.98
C ILE A 89 -9.68 -16.09 4.16
N ARG A 90 -9.81 -17.37 3.81
CA ARG A 90 -11.13 -18.08 3.87
C ARG A 90 -11.66 -18.18 5.28
N ALA A 91 -10.79 -18.45 6.26
CA ALA A 91 -11.21 -18.56 7.66
C ALA A 91 -11.74 -17.21 8.18
N ASP A 92 -11.03 -16.13 7.87
CA ASP A 92 -11.42 -14.77 8.26
C ASP A 92 -12.70 -14.32 7.56
N LEU A 93 -12.83 -14.67 6.27
CA LEU A 93 -14.02 -14.39 5.49
C LEU A 93 -15.25 -15.14 6.03
N MET A 94 -15.10 -16.41 6.39
CA MET A 94 -16.19 -17.18 7.02
C MET A 94 -16.61 -16.56 8.36
N ALA A 95 -15.64 -16.17 9.19
CA ALA A 95 -15.93 -15.52 10.46
C ALA A 95 -16.62 -14.15 10.28
N ALA A 96 -16.22 -13.38 9.27
CA ALA A 96 -16.84 -12.10 8.94
C ALA A 96 -18.28 -12.31 8.40
N ALA A 97 -18.51 -13.29 7.53
CA ALA A 97 -19.83 -13.63 6.99
C ALA A 97 -20.80 -14.08 8.09
N GLN A 98 -20.31 -14.89 9.03
CA GLN A 98 -21.10 -15.32 10.18
C GLN A 98 -21.54 -14.12 11.06
N ARG A 99 -20.62 -13.17 11.32
CA ARG A 99 -20.95 -11.95 12.07
C ARG A 99 -21.95 -11.07 11.33
N ALA A 100 -21.83 -10.99 10.00
CA ALA A 100 -22.73 -10.23 9.15
C ALA A 100 -24.08 -10.91 8.86
N GLY A 101 -24.26 -12.19 9.29
CA GLY A 101 -25.47 -12.96 9.04
C GLY A 101 -25.70 -13.28 7.56
N VAL A 102 -24.63 -13.44 6.77
CA VAL A 102 -24.70 -13.74 5.33
C VAL A 102 -24.04 -15.08 5.02
N GLN A 103 -24.51 -15.74 3.97
CA GLN A 103 -23.89 -16.95 3.47
C GLN A 103 -22.88 -16.61 2.37
N LEU A 104 -21.71 -17.24 2.44
CA LEU A 104 -20.72 -17.13 1.38
C LEU A 104 -21.14 -17.97 0.17
N PRO A 105 -20.90 -17.51 -1.06
CA PRO A 105 -21.08 -18.29 -2.24
C PRO A 105 -20.09 -19.47 -2.28
N SER A 106 -20.45 -20.54 -2.98
CA SER A 106 -19.58 -21.70 -3.18
C SER A 106 -18.28 -21.34 -3.93
N GLN A 107 -18.34 -20.33 -4.77
CA GLN A 107 -17.20 -19.75 -5.49
C GLN A 107 -17.12 -18.26 -5.21
N PRO A 108 -16.38 -17.84 -4.17
CA PRO A 108 -16.19 -16.43 -3.84
C PRO A 108 -15.43 -15.69 -4.95
N ARG A 109 -15.85 -14.46 -5.21
CA ARG A 109 -15.20 -13.57 -6.17
C ARG A 109 -14.44 -12.49 -5.42
N TYR A 110 -13.12 -12.53 -5.52
CA TYR A 110 -12.27 -11.60 -4.80
C TYR A 110 -11.82 -10.43 -5.65
N MET A 111 -11.67 -9.29 -4.99
CA MET A 111 -10.94 -8.13 -5.45
C MET A 111 -9.87 -7.82 -4.41
N MET A 112 -8.69 -7.42 -4.86
CA MET A 112 -7.59 -7.03 -3.98
C MET A 112 -7.04 -5.67 -4.42
N VAL A 113 -6.88 -4.78 -3.46
CA VAL A 113 -6.18 -3.49 -3.64
C VAL A 113 -5.32 -3.21 -2.43
N THR A 114 -4.29 -2.41 -2.62
CA THR A 114 -3.42 -1.93 -1.56
C THR A 114 -3.61 -0.43 -1.37
N GLY A 115 -3.35 0.05 -0.17
CA GLY A 115 -3.47 1.46 0.13
C GLY A 115 -2.58 1.88 1.28
N LEU A 116 -2.33 3.17 1.35
CA LEU A 116 -1.61 3.78 2.47
C LEU A 116 -2.56 3.92 3.67
N VAL A 117 -2.09 3.52 4.85
CA VAL A 117 -2.86 3.68 6.08
C VAL A 117 -1.92 4.03 7.22
N ASP A 118 -2.27 5.05 7.99
CA ASP A 118 -1.51 5.42 9.20
C ASP A 118 -2.11 4.72 10.42
N ILE A 119 -1.70 3.48 10.63
CA ILE A 119 -2.13 2.68 11.77
C ILE A 119 -1.14 2.91 12.91
N ARG A 120 -1.52 3.79 13.86
CA ARG A 120 -0.71 4.05 15.05
C ARG A 120 -1.15 3.13 16.17
N ARG A 121 -0.29 2.22 16.61
CA ARG A 121 -0.43 1.53 17.89
C ARG A 121 0.37 2.27 18.95
N GLY A 122 -0.28 2.67 20.01
CA GLY A 122 0.40 3.05 21.26
C GLY A 122 0.92 1.78 21.93
N GLY A 123 2.25 1.66 22.10
CA GLY A 123 2.87 0.56 22.84
C GLY A 123 4.31 0.27 22.39
N ALA A 124 5.11 -0.29 23.28
CA ALA A 124 6.52 -0.64 23.07
C ALA A 124 6.70 -1.98 22.30
N SER A 125 5.88 -2.26 21.29
CA SER A 125 6.02 -3.46 20.48
C SER A 125 7.16 -3.32 19.49
N GLN A 126 8.05 -4.30 19.40
CA GLN A 126 9.12 -4.34 18.40
C GLN A 126 8.60 -4.53 16.96
N LYS A 127 7.36 -5.01 16.80
CA LYS A 127 6.68 -5.14 15.52
C LYS A 127 5.53 -4.16 15.46
N LEU A 128 5.62 -3.21 14.58
CA LEU A 128 4.57 -2.24 14.29
C LEU A 128 3.82 -2.67 13.03
N PRO A 129 2.52 -2.39 12.89
CA PRO A 129 1.86 -2.57 11.61
C PRO A 129 2.55 -1.71 10.55
N ALA A 130 2.76 -2.28 9.36
CA ALA A 130 3.23 -1.51 8.22
C ALA A 130 2.28 -0.35 7.94
N ARG A 131 2.77 0.69 7.27
CA ARG A 131 1.95 1.85 6.85
C ARG A 131 1.09 1.57 5.63
N GLY A 132 1.12 0.36 5.12
CA GLY A 132 0.27 -0.13 4.06
C GLY A 132 -0.73 -1.16 4.54
N ALA A 133 -1.93 -1.13 3.97
CA ALA A 133 -2.94 -2.15 4.17
C ALA A 133 -3.29 -2.83 2.85
N ILE A 134 -3.71 -4.09 2.96
CA ILE A 134 -4.25 -4.88 1.87
C ILE A 134 -5.75 -5.02 2.13
N TYR A 135 -6.55 -4.56 1.19
CA TYR A 135 -8.00 -4.70 1.21
C TYR A 135 -8.39 -5.84 0.28
N VAL A 136 -9.03 -6.87 0.83
CA VAL A 136 -9.59 -7.98 0.08
C VAL A 136 -11.09 -7.94 0.23
N ALA A 137 -11.81 -7.71 -0.87
CA ALA A 137 -13.26 -7.70 -0.90
C ALA A 137 -13.82 -8.96 -1.55
N GLU A 138 -14.86 -9.54 -0.97
CA GLU A 138 -15.68 -10.56 -1.62
C GLU A 138 -16.88 -9.87 -2.28
N ALA A 139 -16.92 -9.91 -3.62
CA ALA A 139 -17.79 -9.08 -4.45
C ALA A 139 -19.28 -9.42 -4.35
N ASN A 140 -19.66 -10.66 -4.00
CA ASN A 140 -21.06 -11.05 -3.92
C ASN A 140 -21.72 -10.67 -2.58
N THR A 141 -20.94 -10.69 -1.50
CA THR A 141 -21.45 -10.39 -0.14
C THR A 141 -21.15 -8.98 0.31
N GLY A 142 -20.21 -8.31 -0.34
CA GLY A 142 -19.73 -6.99 0.06
C GLY A 142 -18.83 -7.01 1.31
N ILE A 143 -18.33 -8.18 1.73
CA ILE A 143 -17.43 -8.29 2.87
C ILE A 143 -16.04 -7.84 2.45
N VAL A 144 -15.44 -6.95 3.25
CA VAL A 144 -14.07 -6.46 3.09
C VAL A 144 -13.23 -6.89 4.28
N LEU A 145 -12.09 -7.51 4.00
CA LEU A 145 -11.06 -7.86 4.97
C LEU A 145 -9.87 -6.92 4.78
N VAL A 146 -9.32 -6.43 5.87
CA VAL A 146 -8.14 -5.52 5.85
C VAL A 146 -7.00 -6.23 6.55
N TYR A 147 -5.89 -6.43 5.84
CA TYR A 147 -4.68 -7.03 6.39
C TYR A 147 -3.54 -6.04 6.43
N VAL A 148 -2.64 -6.27 7.39
CA VAL A 148 -1.40 -5.49 7.53
C VAL A 148 -0.21 -6.43 7.73
N ILE A 149 0.97 -5.98 7.32
CA ILE A 149 2.24 -6.65 7.60
C ILE A 149 2.68 -6.26 9.03
N PRO A 150 3.00 -7.21 9.92
CA PRO A 150 3.70 -6.92 11.18
C PRO A 150 5.18 -6.61 10.89
N TRP A 151 5.48 -5.34 10.62
CA TRP A 151 6.77 -4.89 10.15
C TRP A 151 7.78 -4.69 11.27
N SER A 152 9.04 -5.06 11.04
CA SER A 152 10.18 -4.79 11.92
C SER A 152 11.30 -4.08 11.13
N PRO A 153 11.45 -2.76 11.27
CA PRO A 153 12.54 -2.01 10.64
C PRO A 153 13.93 -2.56 11.02
N GLN A 154 14.10 -2.99 12.27
CA GLN A 154 15.36 -3.55 12.76
C GLN A 154 15.74 -4.85 12.06
N ALA A 155 14.78 -5.78 11.87
CA ALA A 155 15.02 -7.02 11.16
C ALA A 155 15.38 -6.76 9.70
N HIS A 156 14.72 -5.78 9.07
CA HIS A 156 15.03 -5.37 7.70
C HIS A 156 16.44 -4.77 7.60
N ALA A 157 16.77 -3.80 8.45
CA ALA A 157 18.08 -3.15 8.46
C ALA A 157 19.24 -4.11 8.75
N SER A 158 19.01 -5.14 9.59
CA SER A 158 20.00 -6.18 9.90
C SER A 158 20.01 -7.34 8.91
N ASN A 159 19.25 -7.28 7.82
CA ASN A 159 19.10 -8.32 6.82
C ASN A 159 18.69 -9.69 7.38
N GLN A 160 17.96 -9.71 8.48
CA GLN A 160 17.44 -10.95 9.05
C GLN A 160 16.25 -11.45 8.23
N PRO A 161 16.23 -12.73 7.81
CA PRO A 161 15.06 -13.29 7.15
C PRO A 161 13.87 -13.34 8.11
N VAL A 162 12.71 -12.90 7.63
CA VAL A 162 11.47 -12.91 8.40
C VAL A 162 10.46 -13.82 7.69
N VAL A 163 9.85 -14.72 8.45
CA VAL A 163 8.69 -15.51 8.03
C VAL A 163 7.62 -15.36 9.09
N ASP A 164 6.49 -14.76 8.75
CA ASP A 164 5.42 -14.44 9.69
C ASP A 164 4.04 -14.48 9.01
N SER A 165 2.98 -14.25 9.77
CA SER A 165 1.62 -14.17 9.25
C SER A 165 1.20 -12.73 9.03
N LEU A 166 0.42 -12.50 7.96
CA LEU A 166 -0.35 -11.26 7.84
C LEU A 166 -1.38 -11.17 8.96
N VAL A 167 -1.61 -9.98 9.48
CA VAL A 167 -2.53 -9.75 10.58
C VAL A 167 -3.82 -9.18 10.05
N LEU A 168 -4.95 -9.84 10.31
CA LEU A 168 -6.27 -9.27 10.08
C LEU A 168 -6.45 -8.06 11.00
N TRP A 169 -6.60 -6.88 10.42
CA TRP A 169 -6.75 -5.63 11.16
C TRP A 169 -8.22 -5.25 11.36
N ALA A 170 -9.02 -5.40 10.32
CA ALA A 170 -10.43 -5.09 10.33
C ALA A 170 -11.20 -5.95 9.34
N SER A 171 -12.49 -6.09 9.57
CA SER A 171 -13.42 -6.66 8.59
C SER A 171 -14.79 -6.02 8.77
N ASP A 172 -15.45 -5.71 7.66
CA ASP A 172 -16.79 -5.16 7.65
C ASP A 172 -17.50 -5.55 6.35
N ARG A 173 -18.80 -5.24 6.28
CA ARG A 173 -19.64 -5.44 5.11
C ARG A 173 -20.19 -4.10 4.63
N PHE A 174 -20.07 -3.83 3.33
CA PHE A 174 -20.54 -2.64 2.64
C PHE A 174 -21.69 -2.93 1.69
#